data_b8d61e6d59c015d26c1582598b876dfe
#
_entry.id   b8d61e6d59c015d26c1582598b876dfe
#
_cell.length_a   1.000
_cell.length_b   1.000
_cell.length_c   1.000
_cell.angle_alpha   90.00
_cell.angle_beta   90.00
_cell.angle_gamma   90.00
#
_symmetry.space_group_name_H-M   'P 1'
#
loop_
_entity.id
_entity.type
_entity.pdbx_description
1 polymer ?
#
loop_
_entity_poly.entity_id
_entity_poly.type
_entity_poly.pdbx_seq_one_letter_code
_entity_poly.pdbx_strand_id
1 'polypeptide(L)'
;MPSERPTRAALRDRVLADLSSAIGDQRAMLRRSVERALAIVAAGLADGLWGRLEWLEAQLLPDRCDEQFLARWAALCRTPRNDGEALDDWRARVLHRIGNPPRGGAQGDYAAWARSVAGVQKAWEIPLLLGPGSVGVLFAALDSDGAYAPDATHALRQAVQDALDDHKPLGGIRPVAIAPSPRAIDLEIRLQPLNASTRAAVTLALRQFFVAALAPGQTVLLSQLRRVIGAAPGVVDHRVLRPTTDTELTRCAMPVLGQLTFLGGP
;
A
#
# COMPACT_ATOMS: atom_id res chain seq x y z
N MET A 1 28.00 5.27 7.06
CA MET A 1 27.45 6.23 8.01
C MET A 1 27.20 7.52 7.24
N PRO A 2 26.00 8.10 7.20
CA PRO A 2 25.85 9.43 6.67
C PRO A 2 26.73 10.36 7.51
N SER A 3 27.67 11.05 6.88
CA SER A 3 28.48 12.06 7.57
C SER A 3 27.53 13.21 7.90
N GLU A 4 27.32 13.47 9.18
CA GLU A 4 26.52 14.63 9.58
C GLU A 4 27.11 15.90 8.95
N ARG A 5 26.25 16.69 8.33
CA ARG A 5 26.63 17.96 7.74
C ARG A 5 27.22 18.87 8.80
N PRO A 6 28.48 19.30 8.66
CA PRO A 6 29.07 20.25 9.60
C PRO A 6 28.34 21.59 9.52
N THR A 7 28.15 22.23 10.64
CA THR A 7 27.57 23.57 10.67
C THR A 7 28.46 24.57 9.93
N ARG A 8 27.87 25.61 9.34
CA ARG A 8 28.63 26.68 8.68
C ARG A 8 29.65 27.33 9.60
N ALA A 9 29.38 27.40 10.92
CA ALA A 9 30.31 27.87 11.90
C ALA A 9 31.52 26.92 12.06
N ALA A 10 31.29 25.61 12.14
CA ALA A 10 32.34 24.59 12.20
C ALA A 10 33.23 24.62 10.94
N LEU A 11 32.62 24.76 9.75
CA LEU A 11 33.37 24.89 8.49
C LEU A 11 34.25 26.14 8.49
N ARG A 12 33.72 27.29 8.92
CA ARG A 12 34.48 28.53 9.04
C ARG A 12 35.66 28.37 10.02
N ASP A 13 35.43 27.80 11.19
CA ASP A 13 36.42 27.66 12.21
C ASP A 13 37.53 26.70 11.79
N ARG A 14 37.21 25.65 11.03
CA ARG A 14 38.18 24.76 10.40
C ARG A 14 39.05 25.49 9.38
N VAL A 15 38.44 26.27 8.47
CA VAL A 15 39.18 27.03 7.46
C VAL A 15 40.08 28.05 8.14
N LEU A 16 39.65 28.70 9.24
CA LEU A 16 40.48 29.63 10.01
C LEU A 16 41.68 28.91 10.65
N ALA A 17 41.48 27.73 11.22
CA ALA A 17 42.56 26.94 11.79
C ALA A 17 43.59 26.52 10.72
N ASP A 18 43.11 26.08 9.54
CA ASP A 18 43.96 25.70 8.40
C ASP A 18 44.78 26.92 7.90
N LEU A 19 44.15 28.09 7.75
CA LEU A 19 44.78 29.33 7.35
C LEU A 19 45.80 29.80 8.38
N SER A 20 45.49 29.76 9.70
CA SER A 20 46.42 30.13 10.77
C SER A 20 47.65 29.24 10.77
N SER A 21 47.45 27.93 10.54
CA SER A 21 48.55 26.96 10.46
C SER A 21 49.42 27.19 9.22
N ALA A 22 48.82 27.52 8.08
CA ALA A 22 49.55 27.72 6.83
C ALA A 22 50.35 29.04 6.81
N ILE A 23 49.83 30.11 7.43
CA ILE A 23 50.45 31.44 7.45
C ILE A 23 51.41 31.59 8.63
N GLY A 24 51.25 30.78 9.68
CA GLY A 24 52.09 30.87 10.89
C GLY A 24 51.81 32.11 11.73
N ASP A 25 50.73 32.84 11.50
CA ASP A 25 50.34 34.08 12.16
C ASP A 25 48.96 34.00 12.79
N GLN A 26 48.81 34.37 14.05
CA GLN A 26 47.51 34.43 14.75
C GLN A 26 46.63 35.59 14.36
N ARG A 27 47.07 36.48 13.48
CA ARG A 27 46.28 37.61 12.96
C ARG A 27 45.00 37.16 12.22
N ALA A 28 45.03 35.95 11.66
CA ALA A 28 43.86 35.33 11.04
C ALA A 28 42.66 35.21 12.00
N MET A 29 42.88 35.20 13.31
CA MET A 29 41.86 35.13 14.34
C MET A 29 41.18 36.49 14.64
N LEU A 30 41.66 37.61 14.10
CA LEU A 30 41.10 38.93 14.35
C LEU A 30 39.74 39.08 13.66
N ARG A 31 38.80 39.75 14.33
CA ARG A 31 37.41 39.91 13.85
C ARG A 31 37.27 40.57 12.48
N ARG A 32 38.21 41.41 12.08
CA ARG A 32 38.20 42.19 10.83
C ARG A 32 39.38 41.90 9.91
N SER A 33 39.93 40.70 10.00
CA SER A 33 41.04 40.27 9.13
C SER A 33 40.53 39.84 7.75
N VAL A 34 41.36 39.94 6.74
CA VAL A 34 41.07 39.43 5.38
C VAL A 34 40.91 37.91 5.40
N GLU A 35 41.71 37.22 6.18
CA GLU A 35 41.70 35.77 6.36
C GLU A 35 40.34 35.32 6.90
N ARG A 36 39.76 36.06 7.85
CA ARG A 36 38.42 35.74 8.37
C ARG A 36 37.35 35.96 7.33
N ALA A 37 37.44 36.99 6.48
CA ALA A 37 36.52 37.21 5.37
C ALA A 37 36.59 36.08 4.35
N LEU A 38 37.81 35.63 4.02
CA LEU A 38 38.02 34.49 3.13
C LEU A 38 37.47 33.20 3.72
N ALA A 39 37.68 32.96 5.03
CA ALA A 39 37.13 31.79 5.70
C ALA A 39 35.60 31.76 5.71
N ILE A 40 34.95 32.92 5.85
CA ILE A 40 33.50 33.02 5.77
C ILE A 40 32.99 32.65 4.35
N VAL A 41 33.67 33.15 3.32
CA VAL A 41 33.33 32.84 1.93
C VAL A 41 33.54 31.35 1.63
N ALA A 42 34.73 30.81 2.01
CA ALA A 42 35.04 29.40 1.81
C ALA A 42 34.06 28.48 2.55
N ALA A 43 33.71 28.82 3.79
CA ALA A 43 32.69 28.09 4.54
C ALA A 43 31.30 28.14 3.88
N GLY A 44 30.94 29.28 3.25
CA GLY A 44 29.71 29.40 2.49
C GLY A 44 29.69 28.52 1.25
N LEU A 45 30.80 28.47 0.51
CA LEU A 45 30.95 27.56 -0.64
C LEU A 45 30.89 26.07 -0.23
N ALA A 46 31.60 25.72 0.84
CA ALA A 46 31.59 24.36 1.39
C ALA A 46 30.18 23.97 1.87
N ASP A 47 29.48 24.86 2.55
CA ASP A 47 28.10 24.64 2.99
C ASP A 47 27.14 24.41 1.80
N GLY A 48 27.30 25.19 0.72
CA GLY A 48 26.57 24.99 -0.54
C GLY A 48 26.85 23.63 -1.20
N LEU A 49 28.11 23.18 -1.19
CA LEU A 49 28.50 21.85 -1.70
C LEU A 49 27.89 20.73 -0.83
N TRP A 50 27.92 20.86 0.49
CA TRP A 50 27.26 19.90 1.38
C TRP A 50 25.76 19.81 1.10
N GLY A 51 25.08 20.96 0.96
CA GLY A 51 23.65 20.97 0.59
C GLY A 51 23.37 20.29 -0.76
N ARG A 52 24.29 20.44 -1.73
CA ARG A 52 24.17 19.74 -3.01
C ARG A 52 24.41 18.23 -2.87
N LEU A 53 25.32 17.80 -2.01
CA LEU A 53 25.54 16.36 -1.73
C LEU A 53 24.34 15.74 -1.04
N GLU A 54 23.77 16.38 -0.03
CA GLU A 54 22.52 15.92 0.62
C GLU A 54 21.37 15.79 -0.37
N TRP A 55 21.21 16.78 -1.25
CA TRP A 55 20.20 16.70 -2.30
C TRP A 55 20.47 15.52 -3.25
N LEU A 56 21.74 15.30 -3.67
CA LEU A 56 22.11 14.16 -4.50
C LEU A 56 21.85 12.83 -3.81
N GLU A 57 22.18 12.70 -2.53
CA GLU A 57 21.90 11.50 -1.74
C GLU A 57 20.39 11.20 -1.72
N ALA A 58 19.56 12.23 -1.56
CA ALA A 58 18.11 12.06 -1.62
C ALA A 58 17.62 11.57 -3.01
N GLN A 59 18.34 11.92 -4.10
CA GLN A 59 17.98 11.46 -5.45
C GLN A 59 18.38 10.01 -5.74
N LEU A 60 19.28 9.41 -4.93
CA LEU A 60 19.74 8.04 -5.16
C LEU A 60 18.68 6.98 -4.89
N LEU A 61 17.74 7.25 -4.02
CA LEU A 61 16.72 6.29 -3.59
C LEU A 61 15.32 6.71 -4.06
N PRO A 62 14.50 5.76 -4.52
CA PRO A 62 13.18 6.06 -5.08
C PRO A 62 12.15 6.53 -4.03
N ASP A 63 12.43 6.32 -2.73
CA ASP A 63 11.53 6.69 -1.62
C ASP A 63 11.43 8.21 -1.42
N ARG A 64 12.46 8.97 -1.78
CA ARG A 64 12.53 10.43 -1.53
C ARG A 64 13.05 11.26 -2.70
N CYS A 65 13.36 10.63 -3.84
CA CYS A 65 13.84 11.36 -5.03
C CYS A 65 12.75 12.20 -5.68
N ASP A 66 13.17 13.22 -6.45
CA ASP A 66 12.29 14.05 -7.25
C ASP A 66 11.65 13.25 -8.40
N GLU A 67 10.56 13.76 -8.98
CA GLU A 67 9.78 13.08 -10.03
C GLU A 67 10.64 12.61 -11.21
N GLN A 68 11.57 13.44 -11.69
CA GLN A 68 12.45 13.10 -12.81
C GLN A 68 13.40 11.92 -12.53
N PHE A 69 13.83 11.74 -11.27
CA PHE A 69 14.64 10.60 -10.85
C PHE A 69 13.77 9.37 -10.61
N LEU A 70 12.57 9.57 -10.06
CA LEU A 70 11.58 8.51 -9.92
C LEU A 70 11.20 7.92 -11.29
N ALA A 71 11.07 8.77 -12.32
CA ALA A 71 10.81 8.31 -13.69
C ALA A 71 11.90 7.36 -14.23
N ARG A 72 13.16 7.57 -13.85
CA ARG A 72 14.27 6.66 -14.23
C ARG A 72 14.13 5.31 -13.52
N TRP A 73 13.82 5.31 -12.23
CA TRP A 73 13.53 4.08 -11.47
C TRP A 73 12.34 3.34 -12.07
N ALA A 74 11.26 4.07 -12.36
CA ALA A 74 10.05 3.53 -12.96
C ALA A 74 10.32 2.89 -14.33
N ALA A 75 11.18 3.51 -15.17
CA ALA A 75 11.58 2.93 -16.45
C ALA A 75 12.35 1.62 -16.26
N LEU A 76 13.29 1.55 -15.32
CA LEU A 76 14.02 0.32 -14.99
C LEU A 76 13.09 -0.80 -14.53
N CYS A 77 12.06 -0.46 -13.71
CA CYS A 77 11.10 -1.41 -13.17
C CYS A 77 9.90 -1.66 -14.09
N ARG A 78 9.84 -1.04 -15.26
CA ARG A 78 8.71 -1.09 -16.20
C ARG A 78 7.38 -0.73 -15.53
N THR A 79 7.38 0.35 -14.76
CA THR A 79 6.22 0.84 -14.00
C THR A 79 5.94 2.29 -14.38
N PRO A 80 5.45 2.57 -15.59
CA PRO A 80 5.16 3.93 -16.05
C PRO A 80 4.08 4.56 -15.16
N ARG A 81 4.05 5.89 -15.13
CA ARG A 81 2.99 6.63 -14.45
C ARG A 81 1.68 6.50 -15.23
N ASN A 82 0.59 6.27 -14.52
CA ASN A 82 -0.75 6.27 -15.11
C ASN A 82 -1.25 7.70 -15.31
N ASP A 83 -2.17 7.91 -16.26
CA ASP A 83 -2.76 9.22 -16.49
C ASP A 83 -3.51 9.69 -15.24
N GLY A 84 -3.19 10.91 -14.77
CA GLY A 84 -3.79 11.49 -13.59
C GLY A 84 -3.35 10.92 -12.24
N GLU A 85 -2.39 9.99 -12.21
CA GLU A 85 -1.89 9.39 -10.96
C GLU A 85 -1.10 10.41 -10.13
N ALA A 86 -1.38 10.47 -8.82
CA ALA A 86 -0.61 11.28 -7.89
C ALA A 86 0.85 10.77 -7.77
N LEU A 87 1.79 11.69 -7.51
CA LEU A 87 3.22 11.34 -7.43
C LEU A 87 3.50 10.30 -6.33
N ASP A 88 2.84 10.42 -5.19
CA ASP A 88 3.05 9.52 -4.05
C ASP A 88 2.48 8.12 -4.31
N ASP A 89 1.35 8.02 -5.02
CA ASP A 89 0.78 6.73 -5.43
C ASP A 89 1.68 6.03 -6.45
N TRP A 90 2.20 6.78 -7.44
CA TRP A 90 3.18 6.26 -8.39
C TRP A 90 4.46 5.79 -7.68
N ARG A 91 4.98 6.58 -6.73
CA ARG A 91 6.14 6.22 -5.90
C ARG A 91 5.90 4.92 -5.14
N ALA A 92 4.74 4.78 -4.50
CA ALA A 92 4.37 3.56 -3.80
C ALA A 92 4.35 2.33 -4.73
N ARG A 93 3.83 2.48 -5.97
CA ARG A 93 3.86 1.41 -6.98
C ARG A 93 5.29 1.04 -7.42
N VAL A 94 6.14 2.03 -7.64
CA VAL A 94 7.56 1.79 -8.00
C VAL A 94 8.29 1.07 -6.87
N LEU A 95 8.13 1.53 -5.62
CA LEU A 95 8.72 0.89 -4.44
C LEU A 95 8.21 -0.54 -4.25
N HIS A 96 6.89 -0.75 -4.40
CA HIS A 96 6.30 -2.09 -4.35
C HIS A 96 6.91 -3.00 -5.43
N ARG A 97 7.11 -2.49 -6.65
CA ARG A 97 7.69 -3.26 -7.76
C ARG A 97 9.16 -3.62 -7.52
N ILE A 98 9.92 -2.72 -6.91
CA ILE A 98 11.32 -2.97 -6.53
C ILE A 98 11.40 -4.05 -5.45
N GLY A 99 10.56 -3.94 -4.42
CA GLY A 99 10.50 -4.92 -3.33
C GLY A 99 9.94 -6.28 -3.72
N ASN A 100 9.08 -6.31 -4.75
CA ASN A 100 8.41 -7.49 -5.24
C ASN A 100 8.63 -7.66 -6.75
N PRO A 101 9.87 -7.93 -7.21
CA PRO A 101 10.13 -8.17 -8.62
C PRO A 101 9.39 -9.45 -9.09
N PRO A 102 8.83 -9.46 -10.29
CA PRO A 102 8.17 -10.66 -10.82
C PRO A 102 9.21 -11.77 -10.95
N ARG A 103 8.90 -12.89 -10.32
CA ARG A 103 9.78 -14.07 -10.27
C ARG A 103 9.33 -15.19 -11.20
N GLY A 104 8.39 -14.88 -12.12
CA GLY A 104 7.91 -15.85 -13.10
C GLY A 104 7.08 -16.97 -12.50
N GLY A 105 6.12 -16.65 -11.63
CA GLY A 105 5.21 -17.60 -11.00
C GLY A 105 5.50 -17.85 -9.51
N ALA A 106 6.18 -16.92 -8.85
CA ALA A 106 6.26 -16.89 -7.40
C ALA A 106 4.93 -16.45 -6.78
N GLN A 107 4.82 -16.61 -5.47
CA GLN A 107 3.66 -16.15 -4.71
C GLN A 107 3.46 -14.63 -4.92
N GLY A 108 2.26 -14.25 -5.28
CA GLY A 108 1.87 -12.87 -5.59
C GLY A 108 1.84 -12.54 -7.08
N ASP A 109 2.57 -13.26 -7.93
CA ASP A 109 2.65 -12.98 -9.37
C ASP A 109 1.32 -13.25 -10.08
N TYR A 110 0.67 -14.38 -9.80
CA TYR A 110 -0.61 -14.74 -10.43
C TYR A 110 -1.73 -13.78 -10.05
N ALA A 111 -1.77 -13.36 -8.77
CA ALA A 111 -2.72 -12.34 -8.33
C ALA A 111 -2.45 -10.97 -8.98
N ALA A 112 -1.17 -10.63 -9.22
CA ALA A 112 -0.81 -9.40 -9.92
C ALA A 112 -1.23 -9.44 -11.40
N TRP A 113 -1.03 -10.58 -12.08
CA TRP A 113 -1.46 -10.76 -13.48
C TRP A 113 -2.98 -10.70 -13.61
N ALA A 114 -3.72 -11.34 -12.69
CA ALA A 114 -5.18 -11.24 -12.68
C ALA A 114 -5.66 -9.80 -12.47
N ARG A 115 -5.01 -9.02 -11.59
CA ARG A 115 -5.35 -7.62 -11.33
C ARG A 115 -4.99 -6.66 -12.48
N SER A 116 -4.13 -7.07 -13.41
CA SER A 116 -3.85 -6.27 -14.61
C SER A 116 -4.98 -6.29 -15.62
N VAL A 117 -5.95 -7.21 -15.48
CA VAL A 117 -7.12 -7.28 -16.34
C VAL A 117 -8.14 -6.22 -15.93
N ALA A 118 -8.62 -5.44 -16.91
CA ALA A 118 -9.64 -4.42 -16.68
C ALA A 118 -10.90 -5.03 -16.06
N GLY A 119 -11.40 -4.43 -14.98
CA GLY A 119 -12.57 -4.93 -14.24
C GLY A 119 -12.24 -5.82 -13.04
N VAL A 120 -10.98 -6.21 -12.84
CA VAL A 120 -10.54 -6.95 -11.65
C VAL A 120 -9.94 -5.98 -10.63
N GLN A 121 -10.57 -5.82 -9.47
CA GLN A 121 -10.07 -4.98 -8.39
C GLN A 121 -9.26 -5.75 -7.36
N LYS A 122 -9.62 -7.00 -7.11
CA LYS A 122 -8.89 -7.86 -6.16
C LYS A 122 -8.65 -9.24 -6.73
N ALA A 123 -7.53 -9.86 -6.37
CA ALA A 123 -7.22 -11.23 -6.72
C ALA A 123 -6.43 -11.91 -5.60
N TRP A 124 -6.62 -13.21 -5.44
CA TRP A 124 -5.98 -14.06 -4.45
C TRP A 124 -5.53 -15.37 -5.06
N GLU A 125 -4.43 -15.90 -4.56
CA GLU A 125 -3.86 -17.16 -4.97
C GLU A 125 -4.19 -18.26 -3.97
N ILE A 126 -4.59 -19.41 -4.48
CA ILE A 126 -4.75 -20.62 -3.67
C ILE A 126 -3.88 -21.71 -4.30
N PRO A 127 -2.70 -21.94 -3.73
CA PRO A 127 -1.81 -22.98 -4.21
C PRO A 127 -2.48 -24.37 -4.09
N LEU A 128 -2.18 -25.23 -5.05
CA LEU A 128 -2.61 -26.62 -5.09
C LEU A 128 -4.14 -26.83 -5.03
N LEU A 129 -4.93 -25.86 -5.47
CA LEU A 129 -6.40 -25.93 -5.39
C LEU A 129 -6.98 -27.12 -6.13
N LEU A 130 -6.42 -27.46 -7.28
CA LEU A 130 -6.83 -28.60 -8.12
C LEU A 130 -5.80 -29.76 -8.09
N GLY A 131 -4.93 -29.77 -7.07
CA GLY A 131 -3.87 -30.75 -6.92
C GLY A 131 -2.48 -30.26 -7.30
N PRO A 132 -1.45 -31.13 -7.27
CA PRO A 132 -0.07 -30.76 -7.56
C PRO A 132 0.08 -30.08 -8.92
N GLY A 133 0.91 -29.04 -8.99
CA GLY A 133 1.14 -28.26 -10.21
C GLY A 133 0.03 -27.28 -10.58
N SER A 134 -0.98 -27.06 -9.73
CA SER A 134 -2.06 -26.11 -9.97
C SER A 134 -2.01 -24.92 -9.02
N VAL A 135 -2.43 -23.75 -9.54
CA VAL A 135 -2.70 -22.53 -8.75
C VAL A 135 -4.08 -22.02 -9.10
N GLY A 136 -4.99 -22.05 -8.14
CA GLY A 136 -6.27 -21.35 -8.27
C GLY A 136 -6.06 -19.85 -8.08
N VAL A 137 -6.58 -19.05 -9.00
CA VAL A 137 -6.56 -17.59 -8.90
C VAL A 137 -7.98 -17.11 -8.78
N LEU A 138 -8.36 -16.73 -7.56
CA LEU A 138 -9.64 -16.12 -7.31
C LEU A 138 -9.55 -14.63 -7.60
N PHE A 139 -10.55 -14.10 -8.28
CA PHE A 139 -10.61 -12.67 -8.61
C PHE A 139 -12.00 -12.11 -8.33
N ALA A 140 -12.06 -10.84 -8.01
CA ALA A 140 -13.31 -10.15 -7.74
C ALA A 140 -13.38 -8.79 -8.43
N ALA A 141 -14.52 -8.53 -9.05
CA ALA A 141 -14.95 -7.22 -9.50
C ALA A 141 -15.75 -6.56 -8.37
N LEU A 142 -15.74 -5.23 -8.33
CA LEU A 142 -16.66 -4.46 -7.49
C LEU A 142 -17.79 -3.92 -8.37
N ASP A 143 -18.98 -3.86 -7.81
CA ASP A 143 -20.12 -3.20 -8.44
C ASP A 143 -20.03 -1.67 -8.29
N SER A 144 -21.05 -0.95 -8.81
CA SER A 144 -21.15 0.51 -8.71
C SER A 144 -21.21 1.03 -7.27
N ASP A 145 -21.64 0.19 -6.34
CA ASP A 145 -21.73 0.53 -4.91
C ASP A 145 -20.46 0.17 -4.13
N GLY A 146 -19.45 -0.35 -4.83
CA GLY A 146 -18.20 -0.80 -4.25
C GLY A 146 -18.30 -2.12 -3.50
N ALA A 147 -19.40 -2.86 -3.64
CA ALA A 147 -19.53 -4.21 -3.11
C ALA A 147 -19.01 -5.26 -4.12
N TYR A 148 -18.68 -6.46 -3.64
CA TYR A 148 -18.26 -7.53 -4.54
C TYR A 148 -19.40 -7.94 -5.45
N ALA A 149 -19.17 -7.83 -6.77
CA ALA A 149 -20.06 -8.38 -7.78
C ALA A 149 -19.88 -9.90 -7.83
N PRO A 150 -20.89 -10.69 -7.45
CA PRO A 150 -20.76 -12.15 -7.40
C PRO A 150 -20.67 -12.79 -8.80
N ASP A 151 -21.15 -12.10 -9.81
CA ASP A 151 -21.16 -12.58 -11.19
C ASP A 151 -20.01 -11.94 -11.98
N ALA A 152 -18.79 -12.45 -11.76
CA ALA A 152 -17.77 -12.25 -12.78
C ALA A 152 -18.29 -12.87 -14.08
N THR A 153 -18.62 -12.03 -15.05
CA THR A 153 -19.12 -12.49 -16.34
C THR A 153 -18.18 -13.55 -16.93
N HIS A 154 -18.69 -14.49 -17.69
CA HIS A 154 -17.85 -15.50 -18.36
C HIS A 154 -16.72 -14.84 -19.15
N ALA A 155 -16.97 -13.68 -19.75
CA ALA A 155 -15.97 -12.89 -20.47
C ALA A 155 -14.83 -12.40 -19.56
N LEU A 156 -15.12 -11.89 -18.35
CA LEU A 156 -14.09 -11.47 -17.42
C LEU A 156 -13.24 -12.64 -16.93
N ARG A 157 -13.85 -13.78 -16.63
CA ARG A 157 -13.11 -14.99 -16.26
C ARG A 157 -12.20 -15.45 -17.38
N GLN A 158 -12.66 -15.42 -18.63
CA GLN A 158 -11.84 -15.78 -19.79
C GLN A 158 -10.68 -14.81 -19.96
N ALA A 159 -10.90 -13.50 -19.86
CA ALA A 159 -9.85 -12.50 -19.94
C ALA A 159 -8.79 -12.67 -18.85
N VAL A 160 -9.20 -13.02 -17.62
CA VAL A 160 -8.25 -13.35 -16.54
C VAL A 160 -7.49 -14.63 -16.86
N GLN A 161 -8.15 -15.68 -17.37
CA GLN A 161 -7.49 -16.92 -17.75
C GLN A 161 -6.46 -16.69 -18.87
N ASP A 162 -6.80 -15.91 -19.88
CA ASP A 162 -5.90 -15.57 -21.00
C ASP A 162 -4.66 -14.83 -20.46
N ALA A 163 -4.86 -13.84 -19.60
CA ALA A 163 -3.74 -13.11 -18.97
C ALA A 163 -2.84 -14.02 -18.11
N LEU A 164 -3.42 -15.00 -17.41
CA LEU A 164 -2.64 -15.98 -16.65
C LEU A 164 -1.87 -16.92 -17.58
N ASP A 165 -2.47 -17.34 -18.70
CA ASP A 165 -1.84 -18.24 -19.65
C ASP A 165 -0.69 -17.56 -20.42
N ASP A 166 -0.81 -16.27 -20.70
CA ASP A 166 0.23 -15.48 -21.36
C ASP A 166 1.47 -15.28 -20.47
N HIS A 167 1.27 -15.22 -19.15
CA HIS A 167 2.36 -14.93 -18.21
C HIS A 167 2.88 -16.15 -17.45
N LYS A 168 2.21 -17.31 -17.54
CA LYS A 168 2.60 -18.50 -16.81
C LYS A 168 4.02 -18.97 -17.20
N PRO A 169 4.79 -19.49 -16.24
CA PRO A 169 6.09 -20.09 -16.54
C PRO A 169 5.94 -21.36 -17.38
N LEU A 170 6.95 -21.63 -18.22
CA LEU A 170 6.98 -22.83 -19.05
C LEU A 170 7.09 -24.16 -18.25
N GLY A 171 7.33 -24.07 -16.95
CA GLY A 171 7.63 -25.21 -16.06
C GLY A 171 6.43 -26.02 -15.58
N GLY A 172 5.32 -26.09 -16.31
CA GLY A 172 4.22 -27.06 -16.02
C GLY A 172 3.24 -26.64 -14.91
N ILE A 173 3.25 -25.39 -14.44
CA ILE A 173 2.24 -24.87 -13.53
C ILE A 173 0.98 -24.52 -14.32
N ARG A 174 -0.17 -24.96 -13.81
CA ARG A 174 -1.49 -24.68 -14.38
C ARG A 174 -2.24 -23.66 -13.53
N PRO A 175 -2.23 -22.38 -13.90
CA PRO A 175 -3.08 -21.39 -13.24
C PRO A 175 -4.52 -21.55 -13.75
N VAL A 176 -5.49 -21.39 -12.85
CA VAL A 176 -6.91 -21.49 -13.18
C VAL A 176 -7.65 -20.30 -12.58
N ALA A 177 -8.28 -19.52 -13.43
CA ALA A 177 -9.13 -18.38 -13.03
C ALA A 177 -10.47 -18.87 -12.50
N ILE A 178 -10.79 -18.52 -11.26
CA ILE A 178 -11.98 -18.96 -10.54
C ILE A 178 -12.71 -17.73 -9.98
N ALA A 179 -14.00 -17.63 -10.29
CA ALA A 179 -14.89 -16.69 -9.62
C ALA A 179 -15.20 -17.22 -8.21
N PRO A 180 -14.98 -16.47 -7.13
CA PRO A 180 -15.31 -16.93 -5.80
C PRO A 180 -16.82 -17.09 -5.62
N SER A 181 -17.24 -18.11 -4.89
CA SER A 181 -18.65 -18.33 -4.56
C SER A 181 -19.07 -17.35 -3.46
N PRO A 182 -20.08 -16.48 -3.68
CA PRO A 182 -20.52 -15.55 -2.64
C PRO A 182 -21.18 -16.32 -1.49
N ARG A 183 -20.79 -15.99 -0.27
CA ARG A 183 -21.43 -16.48 0.95
C ARG A 183 -21.98 -15.30 1.74
N ALA A 184 -23.27 -15.10 1.63
CA ALA A 184 -23.97 -14.05 2.37
C ALA A 184 -23.94 -14.34 3.88
N ILE A 185 -23.59 -13.32 4.65
CA ILE A 185 -23.60 -13.36 6.11
C ILE A 185 -24.65 -12.36 6.58
N ASP A 186 -25.76 -12.91 7.07
CA ASP A 186 -26.86 -12.13 7.61
C ASP A 186 -26.53 -11.70 9.04
N LEU A 187 -26.81 -10.43 9.34
CA LEU A 187 -26.52 -9.84 10.63
C LEU A 187 -27.80 -9.33 11.29
N GLU A 188 -28.03 -9.77 12.51
CA GLU A 188 -29.07 -9.24 13.39
C GLU A 188 -28.38 -8.48 14.53
N ILE A 189 -28.64 -7.17 14.61
CA ILE A 189 -27.90 -6.27 15.46
C ILE A 189 -28.89 -5.46 16.31
N ARG A 190 -28.71 -5.49 17.61
CA ARG A 190 -29.38 -4.56 18.53
C ARG A 190 -28.49 -3.34 18.69
N LEU A 191 -29.05 -2.14 18.43
CA LEU A 191 -28.31 -0.87 18.50
C LEU A 191 -28.93 0.07 19.53
N GLN A 192 -28.06 0.83 20.18
CA GLN A 192 -28.45 1.92 21.06
C GLN A 192 -27.58 3.16 20.80
N PRO A 193 -28.18 4.30 20.43
CA PRO A 193 -29.58 4.51 20.04
C PRO A 193 -29.90 3.93 18.67
N LEU A 194 -31.13 3.47 18.45
CA LEU A 194 -31.60 3.05 17.15
C LEU A 194 -32.25 4.22 16.42
N ASN A 195 -31.52 4.85 15.53
CA ASN A 195 -32.01 5.93 14.67
C ASN A 195 -31.48 5.76 13.23
N ALA A 196 -31.95 6.59 12.30
CA ALA A 196 -31.55 6.51 10.90
C ALA A 196 -30.05 6.73 10.69
N SER A 197 -29.46 7.64 11.45
CA SER A 197 -28.03 7.98 11.36
C SER A 197 -27.15 6.81 11.82
N THR A 198 -27.43 6.21 12.99
CA THR A 198 -26.65 5.07 13.49
C THR A 198 -26.79 3.84 12.60
N ARG A 199 -27.98 3.58 12.06
CA ARG A 199 -28.18 2.49 11.08
C ARG A 199 -27.34 2.71 9.82
N ALA A 200 -27.36 3.92 9.25
CA ALA A 200 -26.58 4.24 8.06
C ALA A 200 -25.07 4.11 8.33
N ALA A 201 -24.58 4.62 9.46
CA ALA A 201 -23.18 4.55 9.86
C ALA A 201 -22.70 3.09 10.00
N VAL A 202 -23.47 2.25 10.70
CA VAL A 202 -23.15 0.82 10.87
C VAL A 202 -23.19 0.09 9.53
N THR A 203 -24.19 0.36 8.69
CA THR A 203 -24.29 -0.26 7.37
C THR A 203 -23.07 0.08 6.51
N LEU A 204 -22.65 1.34 6.50
CA LEU A 204 -21.47 1.79 5.75
C LEU A 204 -20.19 1.14 6.28
N ALA A 205 -20.00 1.13 7.59
CA ALA A 205 -18.83 0.52 8.23
C ALA A 205 -18.74 -0.98 7.95
N LEU A 206 -19.84 -1.70 7.99
CA LEU A 206 -19.89 -3.13 7.67
C LEU A 206 -19.60 -3.37 6.17
N ARG A 207 -20.20 -2.59 5.25
CA ARG A 207 -19.88 -2.69 3.82
C ARG A 207 -18.38 -2.51 3.57
N GLN A 208 -17.79 -1.46 4.13
CA GLN A 208 -16.35 -1.21 4.01
C GLN A 208 -15.51 -2.36 4.59
N PHE A 209 -15.92 -2.91 5.73
CA PHE A 209 -15.23 -4.05 6.33
C PHE A 209 -15.27 -5.30 5.43
N PHE A 210 -16.43 -5.68 4.90
CA PHE A 210 -16.56 -6.83 4.03
C PHE A 210 -15.75 -6.68 2.73
N VAL A 211 -15.64 -5.47 2.20
CA VAL A 211 -14.85 -5.20 0.98
C VAL A 211 -13.34 -5.13 1.27
N ALA A 212 -12.93 -4.45 2.34
CA ALA A 212 -11.53 -4.14 2.57
C ALA A 212 -10.77 -5.26 3.29
N ALA A 213 -11.35 -5.82 4.36
CA ALA A 213 -10.64 -6.65 5.31
C ALA A 213 -10.76 -8.16 5.08
N LEU A 214 -11.73 -8.61 4.27
CA LEU A 214 -12.00 -10.02 4.08
C LEU A 214 -11.45 -10.55 2.75
N ALA A 215 -11.00 -11.81 2.80
CA ALA A 215 -10.52 -12.56 1.65
C ALA A 215 -11.29 -13.89 1.52
N PRO A 216 -11.32 -14.52 0.34
CA PRO A 216 -11.92 -15.84 0.17
C PRO A 216 -11.32 -16.87 1.14
N GLY A 217 -12.17 -17.72 1.71
CA GLY A 217 -11.76 -18.76 2.67
C GLY A 217 -11.40 -18.25 4.06
N GLN A 218 -11.47 -16.94 4.31
CA GLN A 218 -11.18 -16.39 5.62
C GLN A 218 -12.38 -16.51 6.56
N THR A 219 -12.14 -17.01 7.78
CA THR A 219 -13.16 -17.04 8.83
C THR A 219 -13.57 -15.62 9.22
N VAL A 220 -14.86 -15.35 9.20
CA VAL A 220 -15.40 -14.07 9.69
C VAL A 220 -15.59 -14.15 11.20
N LEU A 221 -14.71 -13.45 11.93
CA LEU A 221 -14.71 -13.46 13.38
C LEU A 221 -15.81 -12.55 13.94
N LEU A 222 -16.61 -13.07 14.87
CA LEU A 222 -17.64 -12.31 15.57
C LEU A 222 -17.06 -11.10 16.33
N SER A 223 -15.84 -11.25 16.85
CA SER A 223 -15.12 -10.16 17.53
C SER A 223 -14.78 -8.99 16.60
N GLN A 224 -14.44 -9.27 15.33
CA GLN A 224 -14.19 -8.23 14.33
C GLN A 224 -15.49 -7.50 13.97
N LEU A 225 -16.58 -8.22 13.76
CA LEU A 225 -17.90 -7.63 13.52
C LEU A 225 -18.31 -6.69 14.67
N ARG A 226 -18.19 -7.15 15.91
CA ARG A 226 -18.48 -6.33 17.10
C ARG A 226 -17.63 -5.06 17.15
N ARG A 227 -16.33 -5.18 16.87
CA ARG A 227 -15.42 -4.02 16.83
C ARG A 227 -15.83 -3.00 15.77
N VAL A 228 -16.16 -3.46 14.56
CA VAL A 228 -16.58 -2.58 13.46
C VAL A 228 -17.88 -1.85 13.78
N ILE A 229 -18.85 -2.56 14.35
CA ILE A 229 -20.15 -1.97 14.75
C ILE A 229 -19.95 -0.95 15.88
N GLY A 230 -19.14 -1.30 16.89
CA GLY A 230 -18.89 -0.41 18.03
C GLY A 230 -18.05 0.83 17.69
N ALA A 231 -17.26 0.77 16.62
CA ALA A 231 -16.50 1.92 16.11
C ALA A 231 -17.34 2.85 15.22
N ALA A 232 -18.56 2.47 14.85
CA ALA A 232 -19.39 3.27 13.97
C ALA A 232 -19.89 4.55 14.68
N PRO A 233 -19.86 5.72 14.01
CA PRO A 233 -20.26 6.98 14.62
C PRO A 233 -21.69 6.96 15.19
N GLY A 234 -21.85 7.45 16.42
CA GLY A 234 -23.13 7.58 17.09
C GLY A 234 -23.64 6.32 17.79
N VAL A 235 -22.93 5.20 17.72
CA VAL A 235 -23.25 3.98 18.45
C VAL A 235 -22.73 4.10 19.89
N VAL A 236 -23.62 4.01 20.86
CA VAL A 236 -23.28 4.03 22.29
C VAL A 236 -23.14 2.61 22.82
N ASP A 237 -24.07 1.72 22.45
CA ASP A 237 -24.01 0.30 22.78
C ASP A 237 -24.58 -0.55 21.65
N HIS A 238 -24.12 -1.79 21.54
CA HIS A 238 -24.59 -2.72 20.51
C HIS A 238 -24.45 -4.17 20.96
N ARG A 239 -25.31 -5.01 20.42
CA ARG A 239 -25.23 -6.47 20.59
C ARG A 239 -25.49 -7.17 19.27
N VAL A 240 -24.54 -7.97 18.81
CA VAL A 240 -24.74 -8.86 17.65
C VAL A 240 -25.48 -10.10 18.13
N LEU A 241 -26.69 -10.30 17.62
CA LEU A 241 -27.56 -11.42 17.94
C LEU A 241 -27.35 -12.58 16.96
N ARG A 242 -27.03 -12.25 15.71
CA ARG A 242 -26.61 -13.19 14.66
C ARG A 242 -25.47 -12.58 13.86
N PRO A 243 -24.45 -13.38 13.50
CA PRO A 243 -24.17 -14.75 13.93
C PRO A 243 -23.81 -14.82 15.41
N THR A 244 -24.02 -16.00 16.03
CA THR A 244 -23.68 -16.24 17.45
C THR A 244 -22.25 -16.74 17.65
N THR A 245 -21.65 -17.27 16.59
CA THR A 245 -20.27 -17.80 16.54
C THR A 245 -19.54 -17.27 15.32
N ASP A 246 -18.25 -17.52 15.26
CA ASP A 246 -17.44 -17.25 14.09
C ASP A 246 -17.98 -18.03 12.88
N THR A 247 -17.90 -17.44 11.69
CA THR A 247 -18.40 -18.06 10.45
C THR A 247 -17.21 -18.56 9.64
N GLU A 248 -17.04 -19.87 9.59
CA GLU A 248 -16.03 -20.51 8.77
C GLU A 248 -16.46 -20.57 7.31
N LEU A 249 -15.51 -20.35 6.41
CA LEU A 249 -15.73 -20.36 4.97
C LEU A 249 -14.86 -21.40 4.27
N THR A 250 -15.37 -21.99 3.22
CA THR A 250 -14.58 -22.84 2.32
C THR A 250 -13.59 -22.00 1.53
N ARG A 251 -12.48 -22.59 1.07
CA ARG A 251 -11.36 -21.90 0.41
C ARG A 251 -11.76 -20.94 -0.74
N CYS A 252 -12.83 -21.26 -1.47
CA CYS A 252 -13.30 -20.46 -2.59
C CYS A 252 -14.53 -19.62 -2.25
N ALA A 253 -15.01 -19.64 -1.01
CA ALA A 253 -16.16 -18.85 -0.60
C ALA A 253 -15.72 -17.42 -0.23
N MET A 254 -16.39 -16.44 -0.84
CA MET A 254 -16.19 -15.02 -0.55
C MET A 254 -17.25 -14.53 0.42
N PRO A 255 -16.89 -14.03 1.61
CA PRO A 255 -17.88 -13.45 2.50
C PRO A 255 -18.43 -12.16 1.91
N VAL A 256 -19.75 -12.08 1.80
CA VAL A 256 -20.45 -10.88 1.39
C VAL A 256 -21.46 -10.49 2.47
N LEU A 257 -21.70 -9.19 2.60
CA LEU A 257 -22.71 -8.69 3.52
C LEU A 257 -24.10 -9.15 3.04
N GLY A 258 -24.79 -9.92 3.87
CA GLY A 258 -26.15 -10.35 3.66
C GLY A 258 -27.18 -9.36 4.17
N GLN A 259 -28.33 -9.87 4.62
CA GLN A 259 -29.40 -9.06 5.16
C GLN A 259 -29.00 -8.46 6.52
N LEU A 260 -29.26 -7.15 6.68
CA LEU A 260 -29.08 -6.44 7.95
C LEU A 260 -30.44 -6.22 8.64
N THR A 261 -30.59 -6.76 9.83
CA THR A 261 -31.77 -6.53 10.67
C THR A 261 -31.36 -5.76 11.91
N PHE A 262 -31.97 -4.60 12.12
CA PHE A 262 -31.70 -3.75 13.27
C PHE A 262 -32.85 -3.79 14.26
N LEU A 263 -32.55 -4.06 15.54
CA LEU A 263 -33.50 -4.08 16.65
C LEU A 263 -33.16 -2.95 17.62
N GLY A 264 -34.23 -2.31 18.16
CA GLY A 264 -34.07 -1.34 19.24
C GLY A 264 -33.72 -2.06 20.54
N GLY A 265 -32.89 -1.44 21.37
CA GLY A 265 -32.73 -1.88 22.76
C GLY A 265 -33.96 -1.57 23.61
N PRO A 266 -34.21 -2.30 24.68
CA PRO A 266 -35.14 -1.84 25.75
C PRO A 266 -34.55 -0.60 26.40
#